data_a014d0393c1b1bc0f8abb99371121700
#
_entry.id   a014d0393c1b1bc0f8abb99371121700
#
_cell.length_a   1.000
_cell.length_b   1.000
_cell.length_c   1.000
_cell.angle_alpha   90.00
_cell.angle_beta   90.00
_cell.angle_gamma   90.00
#
_symmetry.space_group_name_H-M   'P 1'
#
loop_
_entity.id
_entity.type
_entity.pdbx_description
1 polymer ?
#
loop_
_entity_poly.entity_id
_entity_poly.type
_entity_poly.pdbx_seq_one_letter_code
_entity_poly.pdbx_strand_id
1 'polypeptide(L)'
;TASKSTRKTYTAVFGETAVEIAARLPDVVAVTAAMTDNTGLKPFAKRFPERFFDVGMAEEHGVTVSAGLAAAGLVPLTTIYSTFLQRGYDQIIHDVAVQALHVVFAIDRAGLVGEDGAPQHGSFDVSFLRMIPGVVVMQPRNGEELRDMLWTAVHHRGSPIAVRYPRANIPEEHLPQREPRILPLGVSEQLRAGGDVAILALGTMTGHLKSGAV
;
A
#
# COMPACT_ATOMS: atom_id res chain seq x y z
N THR A 1 3.10 -25.92 -19.41
CA THR A 1 2.45 -25.67 -18.12
C THR A 1 3.46 -25.02 -17.22
N ALA A 2 3.41 -23.68 -17.09
CA ALA A 2 4.24 -22.97 -16.14
C ALA A 2 3.92 -23.47 -14.71
N SER A 3 4.92 -23.91 -13.98
CA SER A 3 4.79 -24.26 -12.56
C SER A 3 4.21 -23.08 -11.83
N LYS A 4 3.06 -23.26 -11.15
CA LYS A 4 2.51 -22.23 -10.27
C LYS A 4 3.55 -21.95 -9.19
N SER A 5 4.04 -20.72 -9.12
CA SER A 5 4.94 -20.28 -8.04
C SER A 5 4.28 -20.56 -6.70
N THR A 6 5.01 -21.16 -5.78
CA THR A 6 4.58 -21.38 -4.39
C THR A 6 4.69 -20.10 -3.55
N ARG A 7 5.33 -19.06 -4.08
CA ARG A 7 5.54 -17.79 -3.39
C ARG A 7 4.26 -16.99 -3.27
N LYS A 8 4.06 -16.33 -2.13
CA LYS A 8 2.95 -15.42 -1.92
C LYS A 8 3.01 -14.21 -2.86
N THR A 9 1.86 -13.63 -3.14
CA THR A 9 1.79 -12.32 -3.82
C THR A 9 1.88 -11.17 -2.80
N TYR A 10 2.27 -9.97 -3.26
CA TYR A 10 2.19 -8.76 -2.44
C TYR A 10 0.78 -8.54 -1.89
N THR A 11 -0.25 -8.75 -2.70
CA THR A 11 -1.67 -8.67 -2.29
C THR A 11 -1.99 -9.64 -1.14
N ALA A 12 -1.46 -10.87 -1.17
CA ALA A 12 -1.68 -11.84 -0.09
C ALA A 12 -0.97 -11.39 1.21
N VAL A 13 0.26 -10.89 1.09
CA VAL A 13 1.01 -10.31 2.24
C VAL A 13 0.27 -9.13 2.83
N PHE A 14 -0.25 -8.23 1.98
CA PHE A 14 -1.08 -7.11 2.44
C PHE A 14 -2.30 -7.59 3.23
N GLY A 15 -3.09 -8.53 2.67
CA GLY A 15 -4.31 -9.02 3.31
C GLY A 15 -4.04 -9.68 4.66
N GLU A 16 -3.00 -10.53 4.77
CA GLU A 16 -2.57 -11.14 6.04
C GLU A 16 -2.13 -10.07 7.05
N THR A 17 -1.36 -9.08 6.61
CA THR A 17 -0.88 -7.99 7.46
C THR A 17 -2.02 -7.09 7.92
N ALA A 18 -2.99 -6.78 7.06
CA ALA A 18 -4.17 -6.00 7.42
C ALA A 18 -4.99 -6.69 8.53
N VAL A 19 -5.16 -8.02 8.44
CA VAL A 19 -5.81 -8.82 9.50
C VAL A 19 -4.98 -8.81 10.78
N GLU A 20 -3.66 -8.93 10.70
CA GLU A 20 -2.76 -8.86 11.87
C GLU A 20 -2.86 -7.50 12.56
N ILE A 21 -2.81 -6.41 11.81
CA ILE A 21 -2.94 -5.04 12.31
C ILE A 21 -4.29 -4.85 13.01
N ALA A 22 -5.39 -5.21 12.35
CA ALA A 22 -6.73 -5.04 12.91
C ALA A 22 -6.98 -5.90 14.16
N ALA A 23 -6.28 -7.03 14.31
CA ALA A 23 -6.36 -7.84 15.52
C ALA A 23 -5.67 -7.16 16.72
N ARG A 24 -4.67 -6.32 16.49
CA ARG A 24 -3.93 -5.61 17.54
C ARG A 24 -4.40 -4.17 17.76
N LEU A 25 -4.94 -3.53 16.71
CA LEU A 25 -5.39 -2.13 16.72
C LEU A 25 -6.89 -2.05 16.42
N PRO A 26 -7.73 -1.82 17.43
CA PRO A 26 -9.20 -1.84 17.28
C PRO A 26 -9.74 -0.64 16.51
N ASP A 27 -8.98 0.45 16.39
CA ASP A 27 -9.30 1.66 15.65
C ASP A 27 -9.06 1.54 14.14
N VAL A 28 -8.39 0.47 13.69
CA VAL A 28 -8.15 0.23 12.26
C VAL A 28 -9.38 -0.35 11.59
N VAL A 29 -9.81 0.29 10.51
CA VAL A 29 -10.91 -0.11 9.64
C VAL A 29 -10.44 -0.24 8.20
N ALA A 30 -11.11 -1.03 7.37
CA ALA A 30 -10.75 -1.17 5.95
C ALA A 30 -11.87 -0.64 5.05
N VAL A 31 -11.48 0.11 4.02
CA VAL A 31 -12.38 0.67 3.01
C VAL A 31 -11.89 0.22 1.62
N THR A 32 -12.81 -0.18 0.76
CA THR A 32 -12.51 -0.52 -0.64
C THR A 32 -13.67 -0.13 -1.55
N ALA A 33 -13.44 -0.14 -2.87
CA ALA A 33 -14.42 0.23 -3.88
C ALA A 33 -14.65 -0.94 -4.86
N ALA A 34 -15.50 -1.91 -4.47
CA ALA A 34 -15.82 -3.13 -5.21
C ALA A 34 -14.61 -4.04 -5.52
N MET A 35 -13.56 -4.00 -4.69
CA MET A 35 -12.30 -4.73 -4.93
C MET A 35 -11.94 -5.69 -3.79
N THR A 36 -12.88 -6.11 -2.96
CA THR A 36 -12.67 -6.90 -1.74
C THR A 36 -11.79 -8.14 -1.96
N ASP A 37 -12.13 -8.97 -2.93
CA ASP A 37 -11.41 -10.23 -3.19
C ASP A 37 -10.04 -9.96 -3.84
N ASN A 38 -10.02 -9.04 -4.79
CA ASN A 38 -8.85 -8.76 -5.62
C ASN A 38 -7.74 -7.97 -4.91
N THR A 39 -8.06 -7.28 -3.82
CA THR A 39 -7.10 -6.56 -2.96
C THR A 39 -6.69 -7.36 -1.73
N GLY A 40 -7.18 -8.60 -1.57
CA GLY A 40 -6.84 -9.45 -0.44
C GLY A 40 -7.59 -9.11 0.86
N LEU A 41 -8.62 -8.26 0.83
CA LEU A 41 -9.40 -7.86 2.02
C LEU A 41 -10.47 -8.86 2.45
N LYS A 42 -10.72 -9.92 1.69
CA LYS A 42 -11.73 -10.93 2.04
C LYS A 42 -11.56 -11.54 3.46
N PRO A 43 -10.33 -11.91 3.91
CA PRO A 43 -10.14 -12.37 5.28
C PRO A 43 -10.43 -11.29 6.34
N PHE A 44 -10.10 -10.02 6.05
CA PHE A 44 -10.44 -8.89 6.91
C PHE A 44 -11.95 -8.72 7.05
N ALA A 45 -12.67 -8.65 5.94
CA ALA A 45 -14.12 -8.52 5.89
C ALA A 45 -14.83 -9.65 6.67
N LYS A 46 -14.34 -10.89 6.54
CA LYS A 46 -14.88 -12.04 7.27
C LYS A 46 -14.63 -11.98 8.77
N ARG A 47 -13.44 -11.51 9.19
CA ARG A 47 -13.04 -11.51 10.60
C ARG A 47 -13.53 -10.27 11.36
N PHE A 48 -13.66 -9.14 10.67
CA PHE A 48 -14.02 -7.86 11.26
C PHE A 48 -15.12 -7.15 10.45
N PRO A 49 -16.32 -7.76 10.28
CA PRO A 49 -17.36 -7.24 9.41
C PRO A 49 -17.83 -5.83 9.80
N GLU A 50 -17.84 -5.48 11.10
CA GLU A 50 -18.21 -4.16 11.60
C GLU A 50 -17.16 -3.06 11.33
N ARG A 51 -15.99 -3.45 10.84
CA ARG A 51 -14.86 -2.55 10.54
C ARG A 51 -14.45 -2.61 9.06
N PHE A 52 -15.35 -3.13 8.23
CA PHE A 52 -15.12 -3.27 6.80
C PHE A 52 -16.21 -2.56 5.99
N PHE A 53 -15.80 -1.72 5.04
CA PHE A 53 -16.68 -0.92 4.22
C PHE A 53 -16.33 -1.10 2.74
N ASP A 54 -17.23 -1.72 1.98
CA ASP A 54 -17.15 -1.74 0.51
C ASP A 54 -18.17 -0.74 -0.04
N VAL A 55 -17.69 0.32 -0.65
CA VAL A 55 -18.54 1.43 -1.14
C VAL A 55 -19.07 1.19 -2.56
N GLY A 56 -18.82 0.02 -3.13
CA GLY A 56 -19.11 -0.24 -4.54
C GLY A 56 -18.10 0.45 -5.47
N MET A 57 -18.40 0.53 -6.78
CA MET A 57 -17.54 1.18 -7.76
C MET A 57 -17.62 2.71 -7.66
N ALA A 58 -17.14 3.25 -6.56
CA ALA A 58 -17.22 4.67 -6.21
C ALA A 58 -15.95 5.09 -5.45
N GLU A 59 -14.82 5.17 -6.14
CA GLU A 59 -13.51 5.44 -5.56
C GLU A 59 -13.47 6.79 -4.85
N GLU A 60 -14.10 7.83 -5.41
CA GLU A 60 -14.24 9.17 -4.83
C GLU A 60 -14.95 9.08 -3.47
N HIS A 61 -16.06 8.35 -3.42
CA HIS A 61 -16.80 8.13 -2.19
C HIS A 61 -15.98 7.34 -1.17
N GLY A 62 -15.23 6.34 -1.62
CA GLY A 62 -14.32 5.58 -0.75
C GLY A 62 -13.28 6.45 -0.06
N VAL A 63 -12.72 7.43 -0.76
CA VAL A 63 -11.76 8.38 -0.18
C VAL A 63 -12.47 9.33 0.81
N THR A 64 -13.64 9.88 0.44
CA THR A 64 -14.41 10.78 1.32
C THR A 64 -14.89 10.06 2.59
N VAL A 65 -15.38 8.82 2.48
CA VAL A 65 -15.74 7.99 3.66
C VAL A 65 -14.51 7.77 4.55
N SER A 66 -13.36 7.48 3.96
CA SER A 66 -12.11 7.32 4.72
C SER A 66 -11.71 8.61 5.45
N ALA A 67 -11.89 9.77 4.82
CA ALA A 67 -11.66 11.05 5.48
C ALA A 67 -12.59 11.24 6.69
N GLY A 68 -13.87 10.94 6.54
CA GLY A 68 -14.84 11.00 7.65
C GLY A 68 -14.50 10.05 8.80
N LEU A 69 -14.10 8.82 8.50
CA LEU A 69 -13.66 7.84 9.49
C LEU A 69 -12.40 8.31 10.23
N ALA A 70 -11.43 8.89 9.50
CA ALA A 70 -10.22 9.45 10.10
C ALA A 70 -10.52 10.68 10.98
N ALA A 71 -11.44 11.55 10.55
CA ALA A 71 -11.90 12.69 11.36
C ALA A 71 -12.61 12.24 12.65
N ALA A 72 -13.24 11.06 12.64
CA ALA A 72 -13.83 10.42 13.82
C ALA A 72 -12.81 9.69 14.71
N GLY A 73 -11.52 9.73 14.38
CA GLY A 73 -10.43 9.13 15.18
C GLY A 73 -10.09 7.68 14.82
N LEU A 74 -10.67 7.13 13.76
CA LEU A 74 -10.32 5.80 13.25
C LEU A 74 -9.12 5.88 12.30
N VAL A 75 -8.55 4.72 11.97
CA VAL A 75 -7.43 4.59 11.03
C VAL A 75 -7.90 3.78 9.81
N PRO A 76 -8.39 4.43 8.76
CA PRO A 76 -8.84 3.73 7.57
C PRO A 76 -7.67 3.24 6.71
N LEU A 77 -7.66 1.93 6.42
CA LEU A 77 -6.90 1.30 5.34
C LEU A 77 -7.74 1.38 4.07
N THR A 78 -7.54 2.43 3.29
CA THR A 78 -8.23 2.67 2.02
C THR A 78 -7.52 1.91 0.92
N THR A 79 -8.09 0.79 0.48
CA THR A 79 -7.43 -0.15 -0.44
C THR A 79 -8.09 -0.09 -1.81
N ILE A 80 -7.39 0.51 -2.76
CA ILE A 80 -7.85 0.76 -4.12
C ILE A 80 -6.70 0.49 -5.09
N TYR A 81 -7.00 0.01 -6.31
CA TYR A 81 -5.99 -0.12 -7.35
C TYR A 81 -5.42 1.23 -7.76
N SER A 82 -4.13 1.27 -8.06
CA SER A 82 -3.42 2.48 -8.46
C SER A 82 -4.15 3.24 -9.58
N THR A 83 -4.54 2.55 -10.65
CA THR A 83 -5.24 3.19 -11.78
C THR A 83 -6.62 3.74 -11.41
N PHE A 84 -7.35 3.08 -10.49
CA PHE A 84 -8.70 3.52 -10.11
C PHE A 84 -8.68 4.64 -9.06
N LEU A 85 -7.60 4.73 -8.25
CA LEU A 85 -7.43 5.80 -7.29
C LEU A 85 -7.34 7.18 -7.96
N GLN A 86 -7.01 7.26 -9.25
CA GLN A 86 -7.04 8.51 -10.02
C GLN A 86 -8.39 9.21 -9.94
N ARG A 87 -9.51 8.46 -9.84
CA ARG A 87 -10.84 9.05 -9.70
C ARG A 87 -11.02 9.82 -8.39
N GLY A 88 -10.36 9.38 -7.32
CA GLY A 88 -10.41 10.03 -6.01
C GLY A 88 -9.34 11.11 -5.78
N TYR A 89 -8.69 11.62 -6.84
CA TYR A 89 -7.58 12.57 -6.71
C TYR A 89 -7.98 13.86 -6.00
N ASP A 90 -9.11 14.45 -6.36
CA ASP A 90 -9.63 15.65 -5.72
C ASP A 90 -9.93 15.42 -4.23
N GLN A 91 -10.57 14.30 -3.90
CA GLN A 91 -10.91 13.94 -2.53
C GLN A 91 -9.65 13.67 -1.69
N ILE A 92 -8.58 13.11 -2.28
CA ILE A 92 -7.29 12.97 -1.57
C ILE A 92 -6.76 14.35 -1.18
N ILE A 93 -6.89 15.35 -2.03
CA ILE A 93 -6.47 16.74 -1.74
C ILE A 93 -7.39 17.39 -0.72
N HIS A 94 -8.68 17.52 -1.06
CA HIS A 94 -9.64 18.34 -0.32
C HIS A 94 -10.10 17.68 0.98
N ASP A 95 -10.47 16.40 0.91
CA ASP A 95 -11.09 15.74 2.05
C ASP A 95 -10.04 15.19 3.03
N VAL A 96 -8.84 14.86 2.54
CA VAL A 96 -7.82 14.19 3.36
C VAL A 96 -6.62 15.11 3.64
N ALA A 97 -5.88 15.52 2.59
CA ALA A 97 -4.57 16.15 2.76
C ALA A 97 -4.64 17.56 3.36
N VAL A 98 -5.57 18.40 2.88
CA VAL A 98 -5.78 19.77 3.39
C VAL A 98 -6.13 19.77 4.88
N GLN A 99 -6.82 18.71 5.34
CA GLN A 99 -7.21 18.55 6.74
C GLN A 99 -6.18 17.77 7.56
N ALA A 100 -5.05 17.36 6.93
CA ALA A 100 -4.01 16.54 7.55
C ALA A 100 -4.55 15.25 8.22
N LEU A 101 -5.58 14.64 7.65
CA LEU A 101 -6.21 13.44 8.19
C LEU A 101 -5.34 12.20 7.97
N HIS A 102 -5.26 11.35 8.98
CA HIS A 102 -4.51 10.10 8.94
C HIS A 102 -5.30 9.01 8.18
N VAL A 103 -5.18 9.02 6.87
CA VAL A 103 -5.69 7.96 5.98
C VAL A 103 -4.51 7.17 5.43
N VAL A 104 -4.56 5.86 5.53
CA VAL A 104 -3.58 4.94 4.94
C VAL A 104 -4.11 4.46 3.60
N PHE A 105 -3.49 4.89 2.51
CA PHE A 105 -3.79 4.40 1.17
C PHE A 105 -2.95 3.17 0.86
N ALA A 106 -3.57 1.99 0.85
CA ALA A 106 -2.95 0.75 0.39
C ALA A 106 -3.23 0.59 -1.11
N ILE A 107 -2.24 0.90 -1.94
CA ILE A 107 -2.41 1.02 -3.38
C ILE A 107 -1.89 -0.25 -4.06
N ASP A 108 -2.82 -1.13 -4.43
CA ASP A 108 -2.51 -2.35 -5.16
C ASP A 108 -2.35 -2.08 -6.67
N ARG A 109 -1.72 -2.97 -7.40
CA ARG A 109 -1.46 -2.87 -8.85
C ARG A 109 -0.65 -1.62 -9.24
N ALA A 110 0.29 -1.23 -8.41
CA ALA A 110 1.20 -0.14 -8.75
C ALA A 110 2.19 -0.56 -9.84
N GLY A 111 2.36 0.29 -10.85
CA GLY A 111 3.21 0.03 -12.01
C GLY A 111 2.53 -0.82 -13.10
N LEU A 112 3.33 -1.55 -13.87
CA LEU A 112 2.86 -2.41 -14.95
C LEU A 112 2.24 -3.70 -14.37
N VAL A 113 1.08 -4.11 -14.86
CA VAL A 113 0.30 -5.24 -14.32
C VAL A 113 0.20 -6.44 -15.26
N GLY A 114 0.87 -6.42 -16.43
CA GLY A 114 0.93 -7.53 -17.35
C GLY A 114 -0.45 -7.98 -17.87
N GLU A 115 -0.90 -9.15 -17.46
CA GLU A 115 -2.13 -9.78 -17.95
C GLU A 115 -3.41 -8.98 -17.70
N ASP A 116 -3.45 -8.10 -16.69
CA ASP A 116 -4.62 -7.26 -16.43
C ASP A 116 -4.83 -6.21 -17.54
N GLY A 117 -3.82 -5.97 -18.36
CA GLY A 117 -3.88 -5.11 -19.53
C GLY A 117 -3.63 -3.62 -19.26
N ALA A 118 -3.48 -2.87 -20.34
CA ALA A 118 -3.11 -1.46 -20.31
C ALA A 118 -4.06 -0.56 -19.47
N PRO A 119 -5.39 -0.76 -19.46
CA PRO A 119 -6.30 0.07 -18.65
C PRO A 119 -6.07 -0.06 -17.13
N GLN A 120 -5.38 -1.12 -16.70
CA GLN A 120 -5.12 -1.36 -15.28
C GLN A 120 -3.68 -1.03 -14.84
N HIS A 121 -2.83 -0.50 -15.72
CA HIS A 121 -1.50 -0.06 -15.35
C HIS A 121 -1.54 1.11 -14.37
N GLY A 122 -0.87 0.93 -13.21
CA GLY A 122 -0.78 1.93 -12.14
C GLY A 122 0.45 2.83 -12.29
N SER A 123 0.52 3.61 -13.40
CA SER A 123 1.73 4.36 -13.75
C SER A 123 1.75 5.80 -13.24
N PHE A 124 0.63 6.33 -12.74
CA PHE A 124 0.49 7.75 -12.45
C PHE A 124 0.40 8.10 -10.96
N ASP A 125 0.20 7.11 -10.09
CA ASP A 125 -0.01 7.31 -8.66
C ASP A 125 1.13 8.07 -7.98
N VAL A 126 2.39 7.75 -8.27
CA VAL A 126 3.53 8.50 -7.73
C VAL A 126 3.48 9.96 -8.16
N SER A 127 3.14 10.22 -9.44
CA SER A 127 3.12 11.58 -9.99
C SER A 127 2.08 12.44 -9.30
N PHE A 128 0.84 11.98 -9.14
CA PHE A 128 -0.20 12.79 -8.53
C PHE A 128 -0.11 12.82 -6.99
N LEU A 129 0.33 11.76 -6.32
CA LEU A 129 0.46 11.77 -4.87
C LEU A 129 1.62 12.64 -4.38
N ARG A 130 2.78 12.61 -5.06
CA ARG A 130 3.93 13.41 -4.65
C ARG A 130 3.74 14.92 -4.81
N MET A 131 2.75 15.35 -5.60
CA MET A 131 2.42 16.76 -5.77
C MET A 131 1.64 17.33 -4.58
N ILE A 132 1.02 16.48 -3.77
CA ILE A 132 0.17 16.89 -2.66
C ILE A 132 1.04 17.10 -1.43
N PRO A 133 1.12 18.32 -0.85
CA PRO A 133 1.91 18.56 0.35
C PRO A 133 1.47 17.69 1.53
N GLY A 134 2.44 17.16 2.26
CA GLY A 134 2.20 16.33 3.45
C GLY A 134 1.89 14.85 3.17
N VAL A 135 1.67 14.46 1.92
CA VAL A 135 1.48 13.04 1.58
C VAL A 135 2.80 12.30 1.57
N VAL A 136 2.89 11.23 2.35
CA VAL A 136 4.03 10.31 2.33
C VAL A 136 3.74 9.17 1.36
N VAL A 137 4.71 8.85 0.49
CA VAL A 137 4.58 7.74 -0.47
C VAL A 137 5.70 6.73 -0.24
N MET A 138 5.32 5.49 0.06
CA MET A 138 6.24 4.37 0.27
C MET A 138 6.04 3.27 -0.76
N GLN A 139 7.11 2.58 -1.12
CA GLN A 139 7.08 1.43 -2.01
C GLN A 139 8.02 0.34 -1.51
N PRO A 140 7.51 -0.82 -1.10
CA PRO A 140 8.32 -1.91 -0.58
C PRO A 140 9.13 -2.60 -1.67
N ARG A 141 10.35 -3.01 -1.35
CA ARG A 141 11.20 -3.84 -2.22
C ARG A 141 10.82 -5.33 -2.18
N ASN A 142 10.18 -5.76 -1.09
CA ASN A 142 9.85 -7.16 -0.84
C ASN A 142 8.66 -7.29 0.13
N GLY A 143 8.26 -8.53 0.46
CA GLY A 143 7.10 -8.79 1.34
C GLY A 143 7.35 -8.41 2.80
N GLU A 144 8.58 -8.58 3.30
CA GLU A 144 8.96 -8.18 4.65
C GLU A 144 8.82 -6.67 4.83
N GLU A 145 9.35 -5.90 3.88
CA GLU A 145 9.26 -4.45 3.92
C GLU A 145 7.83 -3.95 3.73
N LEU A 146 6.99 -4.63 2.92
CA LEU A 146 5.57 -4.32 2.83
C LEU A 146 4.89 -4.41 4.20
N ARG A 147 5.14 -5.48 4.94
CA ARG A 147 4.61 -5.65 6.29
C ARG A 147 5.06 -4.52 7.22
N ASP A 148 6.36 -4.21 7.22
CA ASP A 148 6.92 -3.13 8.04
C ASP A 148 6.36 -1.75 7.65
N MET A 149 6.20 -1.47 6.34
CA MET A 149 5.60 -0.22 5.84
C MET A 149 4.13 -0.07 6.24
N LEU A 150 3.35 -1.14 6.20
CA LEU A 150 1.95 -1.10 6.65
C LEU A 150 1.85 -0.80 8.15
N TRP A 151 2.69 -1.42 8.97
CA TRP A 151 2.79 -1.11 10.39
C TRP A 151 3.26 0.31 10.65
N THR A 152 4.20 0.81 9.86
CA THR A 152 4.63 2.21 9.90
C THR A 152 3.48 3.15 9.55
N ALA A 153 2.74 2.82 8.49
CA ALA A 153 1.64 3.64 8.00
C ALA A 153 0.52 3.81 9.03
N VAL A 154 0.10 2.76 9.71
CA VAL A 154 -0.97 2.85 10.72
C VAL A 154 -0.55 3.56 12.00
N HIS A 155 0.76 3.71 12.24
CA HIS A 155 1.30 4.47 13.37
C HIS A 155 1.70 5.91 13.00
N HIS A 156 1.75 6.24 11.71
CA HIS A 156 2.06 7.59 11.24
C HIS A 156 0.85 8.51 11.47
N ARG A 157 0.99 9.49 12.37
CA ARG A 157 -0.12 10.39 12.71
C ARG A 157 0.07 11.76 12.08
N GLY A 158 -1.05 12.41 11.74
CA GLY A 158 -1.08 13.82 11.32
C GLY A 158 -0.94 14.08 9.82
N SER A 159 -0.87 13.05 8.97
CA SER A 159 -0.92 13.24 7.51
C SER A 159 -1.30 11.94 6.80
N PRO A 160 -1.79 12.02 5.55
CA PRO A 160 -2.04 10.83 4.74
C PRO A 160 -0.74 10.16 4.33
N ILE A 161 -0.77 8.82 4.27
CA ILE A 161 0.37 8.01 3.90
C ILE A 161 -0.05 6.90 2.92
N ALA A 162 0.71 6.72 1.86
CA ALA A 162 0.44 5.74 0.82
C ALA A 162 1.53 4.65 0.82
N VAL A 163 1.10 3.39 0.79
CA VAL A 163 1.93 2.22 0.57
C VAL A 163 1.51 1.60 -0.75
N ARG A 164 2.34 1.72 -1.79
CA ARG A 164 2.06 1.21 -3.13
C ARG A 164 2.86 -0.06 -3.41
N TYR A 165 2.20 -1.09 -3.93
CA TYR A 165 2.84 -2.37 -4.22
C TYR A 165 2.34 -3.00 -5.52
N PRO A 166 3.18 -3.82 -6.21
CA PRO A 166 2.87 -4.34 -7.54
C PRO A 166 1.98 -5.59 -7.49
N ARG A 167 1.36 -5.90 -8.61
CA ARG A 167 0.79 -7.22 -8.90
C ARG A 167 1.92 -8.19 -9.24
N ALA A 168 2.55 -8.76 -8.22
CA ALA A 168 3.68 -9.68 -8.36
C ALA A 168 3.77 -10.63 -7.16
N ASN A 169 4.57 -11.69 -7.31
CA ASN A 169 4.99 -12.51 -6.18
C ASN A 169 6.11 -11.78 -5.42
N ILE A 170 6.14 -11.97 -4.10
CA ILE A 170 7.28 -11.53 -3.29
C ILE A 170 8.52 -12.37 -3.63
N PRO A 171 9.73 -11.81 -3.49
CA PRO A 171 10.97 -12.55 -3.76
C PRO A 171 11.27 -13.63 -2.72
N GLU A 172 10.76 -13.49 -1.50
CA GLU A 172 10.96 -14.44 -0.41
C GLU A 172 10.06 -15.68 -0.59
N GLU A 173 10.55 -16.84 -0.16
CA GLU A 173 9.71 -18.05 -0.04
C GLU A 173 8.80 -17.96 1.18
N HIS A 174 9.31 -17.42 2.28
CA HIS A 174 8.58 -17.20 3.53
C HIS A 174 8.93 -15.85 4.12
N LEU A 175 7.94 -15.19 4.72
CA LEU A 175 8.18 -14.01 5.52
C LEU A 175 8.86 -14.38 6.84
N PRO A 176 9.81 -13.57 7.33
CA PRO A 176 10.46 -13.84 8.61
C PRO A 176 9.46 -13.76 9.76
N GLN A 177 9.56 -14.73 10.69
CA GLN A 177 8.77 -14.74 11.92
C GLN A 177 9.41 -13.80 12.95
N ARG A 178 9.12 -12.51 12.82
CA ARG A 178 9.54 -11.46 13.75
C ARG A 178 8.44 -10.42 13.92
N GLU A 179 8.53 -9.62 14.95
CA GLU A 179 7.69 -8.44 15.08
C GLU A 179 7.96 -7.45 13.93
N PRO A 180 6.92 -6.75 13.44
CA PRO A 180 7.09 -5.71 12.43
C PRO A 180 7.88 -4.54 12.99
N ARG A 181 8.62 -3.87 12.11
CA ARG A 181 9.39 -2.68 12.45
C ARG A 181 8.63 -1.43 12.04
N ILE A 182 8.76 -0.40 12.84
CA ILE A 182 8.37 0.95 12.41
C ILE A 182 9.58 1.57 11.72
N LEU A 183 9.43 1.86 10.43
CA LEU A 183 10.51 2.37 9.61
C LEU A 183 10.66 3.88 9.77
N PRO A 184 11.88 4.40 9.88
CA PRO A 184 12.11 5.85 9.86
C PRO A 184 11.81 6.40 8.46
N LEU A 185 10.95 7.42 8.38
CA LEU A 185 10.63 8.07 7.10
C LEU A 185 11.78 8.97 6.64
N GLY A 186 12.01 9.00 5.32
CA GLY A 186 13.07 9.82 4.72
C GLY A 186 14.49 9.31 4.92
N VAL A 187 14.67 8.10 5.43
CA VAL A 187 15.98 7.47 5.64
C VAL A 187 16.22 6.40 4.60
N SER A 188 17.34 6.48 3.89
CA SER A 188 17.79 5.47 2.93
C SER A 188 18.69 4.43 3.59
N GLU A 189 18.68 3.21 3.05
CA GLU A 189 19.62 2.14 3.40
C GLU A 189 20.70 2.02 2.32
N GLN A 190 21.96 2.04 2.70
CA GLN A 190 23.06 1.76 1.77
C GLN A 190 23.21 0.26 1.60
N LEU A 191 22.85 -0.25 0.42
CA LEU A 191 22.90 -1.69 0.11
C LEU A 191 24.26 -2.15 -0.43
N ARG A 192 25.01 -1.24 -1.07
CA ARG A 192 26.32 -1.51 -1.66
C ARG A 192 27.19 -0.27 -1.56
N ALA A 193 28.43 -0.45 -1.16
CA ALA A 193 29.42 0.61 -1.22
C ALA A 193 29.91 0.81 -2.66
N GLY A 194 30.26 2.05 -3.01
CA GLY A 194 30.77 2.43 -4.32
C GLY A 194 31.50 3.76 -4.26
N GLY A 195 32.01 4.26 -5.38
CA GLY A 195 32.79 5.49 -5.48
C GLY A 195 32.26 6.49 -6.49
N ASP A 196 32.16 6.11 -7.75
CA ASP A 196 31.97 7.06 -8.87
C ASP A 196 30.50 7.38 -9.17
N VAL A 197 29.58 6.47 -8.84
CA VAL A 197 28.15 6.59 -9.15
C VAL A 197 27.30 6.21 -7.95
N ALA A 198 26.29 7.02 -7.65
CA ALA A 198 25.24 6.70 -6.69
C ALA A 198 23.95 6.29 -7.43
N ILE A 199 23.40 5.13 -7.10
CA ILE A 199 22.13 4.64 -7.63
C ILE A 199 21.09 4.66 -6.50
N LEU A 200 20.04 5.46 -6.67
CA LEU A 200 18.90 5.51 -5.77
C LEU A 200 17.81 4.58 -6.31
N ALA A 201 17.49 3.53 -5.57
CA ALA A 201 16.47 2.56 -5.95
C ALA A 201 15.30 2.59 -4.99
N LEU A 202 14.08 2.44 -5.54
CA LEU A 202 12.84 2.38 -4.79
C LEU A 202 12.06 1.11 -5.14
N GLY A 203 11.52 0.46 -4.13
CA GLY A 203 10.65 -0.69 -4.30
C GLY A 203 11.34 -1.90 -4.95
N THR A 204 10.61 -2.61 -5.78
CA THR A 204 11.07 -3.87 -6.43
C THR A 204 12.31 -3.71 -7.31
N MET A 205 12.59 -2.50 -7.81
CA MET A 205 13.81 -2.23 -8.58
C MET A 205 15.09 -2.47 -7.78
N THR A 206 15.03 -2.39 -6.46
CA THR A 206 16.13 -2.71 -5.54
C THR A 206 16.65 -4.14 -5.71
N GLY A 207 15.78 -5.09 -6.06
CA GLY A 207 16.15 -6.49 -6.31
C GLY A 207 17.07 -6.65 -7.51
N HIS A 208 16.86 -5.88 -8.58
CA HIS A 208 17.69 -5.91 -9.78
C HIS A 208 19.10 -5.39 -9.51
N LEU A 209 19.24 -4.39 -8.67
CA LEU A 209 20.57 -3.87 -8.28
C LEU A 209 21.38 -4.88 -7.47
N LYS A 210 20.73 -5.68 -6.62
CA LYS A 210 21.42 -6.75 -5.85
C LYS A 210 21.93 -7.89 -6.73
N SER A 211 21.20 -8.21 -7.81
CA SER A 211 21.57 -9.28 -8.74
C SER A 211 22.68 -8.90 -9.73
N GLY A 212 23.14 -7.64 -9.75
CA GLY A 212 24.14 -7.17 -10.67
C GLY A 212 23.68 -7.03 -12.13
N ALA A 213 22.36 -7.01 -12.35
CA ALA A 213 21.73 -6.89 -13.67
C ALA A 213 21.58 -5.42 -14.14
N VAL A 214 22.51 -4.54 -13.75
CA VAL A 214 22.65 -3.16 -14.24
C VAL A 214 24.09 -2.93 -14.61
#